data_27bed16d2dbf6394085390163343e2de
#
_entry.id   27bed16d2dbf6394085390163343e2de
#
_cell.length_a   1.000
_cell.length_b   1.000
_cell.length_c   1.000
_cell.angle_alpha   90.00
_cell.angle_beta   90.00
_cell.angle_gamma   90.00
#
_symmetry.space_group_name_H-M   'P 1'
#
loop_
_entity.id
_entity.type
_entity.pdbx_description
1 polymer ?
#
loop_
_entity_poly.entity_id
_entity_poly.type
_entity_poly.pdbx_seq_one_letter_code
_entity_poly.pdbx_strand_id
1 'polypeptide(L)'
;MTYDLYWVSVLGYIVITLIILIRERKYTHHAEKAGRVFMPLVCLSLAFYVVDFFWGMCLVDAIRSDAVYFVSSALLHVLAVVTTLSWLCYVLRYMNCPRRCRYVIQFVSAAQLLSEVVLVIANFFSPVLFRIVDGEYVRCKYALVTAFNIYSVFAVVLLGTLFTMMRRGIGANGCTRCKAVLFSSLIPLLPGIM
;
A
#
# COMPACT_ATOMS: atom_id res chain seq x y z
N MET A 1 -10.04 8.90 18.86
CA MET A 1 -9.10 9.65 18.02
C MET A 1 -9.91 10.75 17.39
N THR A 2 -9.57 12.01 17.57
CA THR A 2 -10.36 13.11 17.05
C THR A 2 -10.27 13.11 15.52
N TYR A 3 -11.40 13.23 14.84
CA TYR A 3 -11.49 13.28 13.37
C TYR A 3 -10.52 14.32 12.77
N ASP A 4 -10.24 15.39 13.49
CA ASP A 4 -9.29 16.43 13.08
C ASP A 4 -7.87 15.90 12.83
N LEU A 5 -7.38 14.97 13.67
CA LEU A 5 -6.04 14.38 13.51
C LEU A 5 -5.97 13.48 12.25
N TYR A 6 -7.05 12.78 11.94
CA TYR A 6 -7.15 11.97 10.72
C TYR A 6 -7.02 12.85 9.46
N TRP A 7 -7.79 13.95 9.38
CA TRP A 7 -7.75 14.85 8.23
C TRP A 7 -6.37 15.49 8.03
N VAL A 8 -5.76 15.96 9.10
CA VAL A 8 -4.39 16.52 9.06
C VAL A 8 -3.40 15.49 8.55
N SER A 9 -3.53 14.24 8.98
CA SER A 9 -2.65 13.14 8.54
C SER A 9 -2.81 12.85 7.04
N VAL A 10 -4.04 12.66 6.56
CA VAL A 10 -4.31 12.33 5.15
C VAL A 10 -3.86 13.47 4.23
N LEU A 11 -4.19 14.72 4.56
CA LEU A 11 -3.73 15.88 3.79
C LEU A 11 -2.20 16.01 3.81
N GLY A 12 -1.58 15.77 4.97
CA GLY A 12 -0.12 15.74 5.09
C GLY A 12 0.53 14.70 4.16
N TYR A 13 -0.02 13.48 4.09
CA TYR A 13 0.48 12.43 3.19
C TYR A 13 0.28 12.78 1.71
N ILE A 14 -0.85 13.39 1.34
CA ILE A 14 -1.08 13.87 -0.03
C ILE A 14 -0.01 14.91 -0.39
N VAL A 15 0.23 15.91 0.47
CA VAL A 15 1.22 16.96 0.22
C VAL A 15 2.63 16.39 0.11
N ILE A 16 3.05 15.52 1.05
CA ILE A 16 4.37 14.88 1.02
C ILE A 16 4.54 14.06 -0.26
N THR A 17 3.52 13.28 -0.65
CA THR A 17 3.56 12.45 -1.85
C THR A 17 3.65 13.30 -3.11
N LEU A 18 2.95 14.44 -3.18
CA LEU A 18 3.05 15.40 -4.28
C LEU A 18 4.44 16.04 -4.36
N ILE A 19 5.03 16.42 -3.23
CA ILE A 19 6.40 16.96 -3.18
C ILE A 19 7.40 15.93 -3.73
N ILE A 20 7.29 14.66 -3.33
CA ILE A 20 8.12 13.57 -3.84
C ILE A 20 7.93 13.41 -5.33
N LEU A 21 6.68 13.41 -5.82
CA LEU A 21 6.36 13.27 -7.24
C LEU A 21 6.98 14.39 -8.09
N ILE A 22 6.85 15.64 -7.65
CA ILE A 22 7.40 16.81 -8.35
C ILE A 22 8.93 16.74 -8.35
N ARG A 23 9.53 16.40 -7.22
CA ARG A 23 10.99 16.26 -7.09
C ARG A 23 11.53 15.18 -8.02
N GLU A 24 10.97 13.99 -7.97
CA GLU A 24 11.42 12.85 -8.78
C GLU A 24 11.24 13.11 -10.28
N ARG A 25 10.13 13.74 -10.70
CA ARG A 25 9.90 14.13 -12.09
C ARG A 25 11.01 15.05 -12.64
N LYS A 26 11.56 15.92 -11.78
CA LYS A 26 12.65 16.83 -12.15
C LYS A 26 13.99 16.11 -12.34
N TYR A 27 14.21 14.99 -11.62
CA TYR A 27 15.48 14.25 -11.62
C TYR A 27 15.49 12.99 -12.49
N THR A 28 14.34 12.56 -13.05
CA THR A 28 14.20 11.31 -13.80
C THR A 28 14.92 11.30 -15.17
N HIS A 29 15.50 12.39 -15.63
CA HIS A 29 16.33 12.38 -16.84
C HIS A 29 17.61 11.52 -16.73
N HIS A 30 18.03 11.14 -15.52
CA HIS A 30 19.22 10.33 -15.25
C HIS A 30 18.95 9.06 -14.40
N ALA A 31 17.66 8.68 -14.24
CA ALA A 31 17.31 7.65 -13.26
C ALA A 31 17.66 6.24 -13.74
N GLU A 32 18.47 5.55 -12.96
CA GLU A 32 18.67 4.10 -12.95
C GLU A 32 17.33 3.33 -13.00
N LYS A 33 17.40 2.04 -13.42
CA LYS A 33 16.25 1.12 -13.53
C LYS A 33 15.31 1.10 -12.30
N ALA A 34 15.78 1.46 -11.13
CA ALA A 34 15.00 1.55 -9.88
C ALA A 34 14.02 2.75 -9.90
N GLY A 35 14.39 3.89 -10.44
CA GLY A 35 13.53 5.07 -10.53
C GLY A 35 12.27 4.85 -11.36
N ARG A 36 12.36 4.02 -12.42
CA ARG A 36 11.19 3.68 -13.26
C ARG A 36 10.09 2.92 -12.53
N VAL A 37 10.42 2.23 -11.43
CA VAL A 37 9.44 1.48 -10.62
C VAL A 37 8.95 2.30 -9.44
N PHE A 38 9.74 3.27 -9.00
CA PHE A 38 9.39 4.15 -7.90
C PHE A 38 8.25 5.11 -8.26
N MET A 39 8.24 5.65 -9.49
CA MET A 39 7.18 6.57 -9.93
C MET A 39 5.77 5.96 -9.89
N PRO A 40 5.52 4.76 -10.45
CA PRO A 40 4.21 4.10 -10.30
C PRO A 40 3.80 3.89 -8.84
N LEU A 41 4.74 3.54 -7.95
CA LEU A 41 4.47 3.40 -6.52
C LEU A 41 3.98 4.71 -5.90
N VAL A 42 4.66 5.83 -6.19
CA VAL A 42 4.28 7.16 -5.68
C VAL A 42 2.90 7.57 -6.22
N CYS A 43 2.62 7.33 -7.50
CA CYS A 43 1.31 7.60 -8.10
C CYS A 43 0.19 6.76 -7.46
N LEU A 44 0.45 5.48 -7.22
CA LEU A 44 -0.52 4.58 -6.54
C LEU A 44 -0.75 5.00 -5.10
N SER A 45 0.29 5.40 -4.37
CA SER A 45 0.16 5.92 -3.00
C SER A 45 -0.66 7.20 -2.98
N LEU A 46 -0.47 8.09 -3.95
CA LEU A 46 -1.27 9.30 -4.06
C LEU A 46 -2.75 8.96 -4.35
N ALA A 47 -3.01 8.04 -5.28
CA ALA A 47 -4.36 7.59 -5.57
C ALA A 47 -5.03 6.97 -4.33
N PHE A 48 -4.29 6.17 -3.56
CA PHE A 48 -4.76 5.61 -2.30
C PHE A 48 -5.19 6.71 -1.31
N TYR A 49 -4.34 7.70 -1.05
CA TYR A 49 -4.67 8.77 -0.12
C TYR A 49 -5.82 9.67 -0.60
N VAL A 50 -5.95 9.89 -1.91
CA VAL A 50 -7.10 10.62 -2.46
C VAL A 50 -8.41 9.86 -2.22
N VAL A 51 -8.41 8.54 -2.44
CA VAL A 51 -9.61 7.71 -2.18
C VAL A 51 -9.88 7.64 -0.68
N ASP A 52 -8.86 7.52 0.16
CA ASP A 52 -8.96 7.53 1.62
C ASP A 52 -9.56 8.85 2.13
N PHE A 53 -9.21 9.98 1.51
CA PHE A 53 -9.83 11.28 1.78
C PHE A 53 -11.35 11.25 1.50
N PHE A 54 -11.78 10.76 0.34
CA PHE A 54 -13.20 10.65 0.01
C PHE A 54 -13.94 9.68 0.94
N TRP A 55 -13.31 8.56 1.28
CA TRP A 55 -13.85 7.61 2.25
C TRP A 55 -14.06 8.27 3.62
N GLY A 56 -13.08 9.03 4.09
CA GLY A 56 -13.18 9.78 5.33
C GLY A 56 -14.28 10.86 5.30
N MET A 57 -14.51 11.51 4.14
CA MET A 57 -15.64 12.46 3.97
C MET A 57 -17.01 11.76 4.15
N CYS A 58 -17.12 10.50 3.73
CA CYS A 58 -18.31 9.70 3.98
C CYS A 58 -18.45 9.33 5.46
N LEU A 59 -17.33 8.99 6.11
CA LEU A 59 -17.30 8.61 7.53
C LEU A 59 -17.77 9.73 8.48
N VAL A 60 -17.54 11.00 8.11
CA VAL A 60 -17.99 12.18 8.90
C VAL A 60 -19.31 12.79 8.39
N ASP A 61 -20.07 12.05 7.61
CA ASP A 61 -21.35 12.50 7.03
C ASP A 61 -21.27 13.77 6.15
N ALA A 62 -20.08 14.16 5.72
CA ALA A 62 -19.90 15.28 4.81
C ALA A 62 -20.38 14.93 3.38
N ILE A 63 -20.30 13.65 3.00
CA ILE A 63 -20.88 13.09 1.77
C ILE A 63 -21.88 12.01 2.19
N ARG A 64 -23.17 12.30 2.05
CA ARG A 64 -24.27 11.38 2.39
C ARG A 64 -24.68 10.57 1.18
N SER A 65 -23.84 9.64 0.76
CA SER A 65 -24.12 8.75 -0.36
C SER A 65 -23.53 7.36 -0.10
N ASP A 66 -24.41 6.39 0.17
CA ASP A 66 -24.01 4.99 0.38
C ASP A 66 -23.25 4.43 -0.82
N ALA A 67 -23.61 4.86 -2.04
CA ALA A 67 -22.90 4.44 -3.25
C ALA A 67 -21.46 4.95 -3.27
N VAL A 68 -21.21 6.22 -2.93
CA VAL A 68 -19.86 6.80 -2.84
C VAL A 68 -19.07 6.11 -1.74
N TYR A 69 -19.69 5.88 -0.60
CA TYR A 69 -19.06 5.20 0.53
C TYR A 69 -18.68 3.76 0.18
N PHE A 70 -19.59 3.02 -0.49
CA PHE A 70 -19.33 1.66 -0.95
C PHE A 70 -18.19 1.60 -1.97
N VAL A 71 -18.23 2.46 -3.00
CA VAL A 71 -17.20 2.51 -4.05
C VAL A 71 -15.84 2.90 -3.49
N SER A 72 -15.77 3.93 -2.64
CA SER A 72 -14.51 4.34 -2.01
C SER A 72 -13.94 3.23 -1.12
N SER A 73 -14.78 2.54 -0.35
CA SER A 73 -14.35 1.38 0.46
C SER A 73 -13.80 0.25 -0.41
N ALA A 74 -14.48 -0.11 -1.51
CA ALA A 74 -14.02 -1.14 -2.43
C ALA A 74 -12.68 -0.76 -3.09
N LEU A 75 -12.55 0.50 -3.52
CA LEU A 75 -11.31 1.02 -4.10
C LEU A 75 -10.16 1.03 -3.10
N LEU A 76 -10.39 1.37 -1.83
CA LEU A 76 -9.37 1.31 -0.79
C LEU A 76 -8.80 -0.09 -0.62
N HIS A 77 -9.65 -1.12 -0.59
CA HIS A 77 -9.21 -2.51 -0.51
C HIS A 77 -8.28 -2.88 -1.66
N VAL A 78 -8.67 -2.57 -2.91
CA VAL A 78 -7.85 -2.88 -4.10
C VAL A 78 -6.56 -2.06 -4.09
N LEU A 79 -6.64 -0.75 -3.85
CA LEU A 79 -5.48 0.14 -3.86
C LEU A 79 -4.49 -0.20 -2.75
N ALA A 80 -4.94 -0.60 -1.57
CA ALA A 80 -4.06 -1.04 -0.48
C ALA A 80 -3.18 -2.22 -0.92
N VAL A 81 -3.79 -3.25 -1.54
CA VAL A 81 -3.04 -4.42 -2.01
C VAL A 81 -2.14 -4.06 -3.20
N VAL A 82 -2.65 -3.33 -4.20
CA VAL A 82 -1.86 -2.92 -5.38
C VAL A 82 -0.66 -2.05 -4.98
N THR A 83 -0.83 -1.12 -4.05
CA THR A 83 0.25 -0.26 -3.54
C THR A 83 1.30 -1.09 -2.81
N THR A 84 0.85 -2.03 -1.95
CA THR A 84 1.75 -2.94 -1.21
C THR A 84 2.56 -3.82 -2.17
N LEU A 85 1.94 -4.39 -3.21
CA LEU A 85 2.63 -5.21 -4.20
C LEU A 85 3.59 -4.38 -5.08
N SER A 86 3.21 -3.16 -5.42
CA SER A 86 4.09 -2.23 -6.16
C SER A 86 5.33 -1.88 -5.33
N TRP A 87 5.15 -1.63 -4.03
CA TRP A 87 6.25 -1.45 -3.10
C TRP A 87 7.15 -2.69 -3.01
N LEU A 88 6.57 -3.88 -2.91
CA LEU A 88 7.31 -5.15 -2.92
C LEU A 88 8.15 -5.29 -4.21
N CYS A 89 7.57 -5.01 -5.37
CA CYS A 89 8.30 -5.03 -6.65
C CYS A 89 9.47 -4.04 -6.66
N TYR A 90 9.27 -2.85 -6.10
CA TYR A 90 10.34 -1.86 -5.93
C TYR A 90 11.46 -2.41 -5.04
N VAL A 91 11.14 -2.94 -3.87
CA VAL A 91 12.11 -3.52 -2.93
C VAL A 91 12.90 -4.66 -3.56
N LEU A 92 12.24 -5.61 -4.22
CA LEU A 92 12.88 -6.74 -4.88
C LEU A 92 13.88 -6.31 -5.96
N ARG A 93 13.58 -5.23 -6.70
CA ARG A 93 14.49 -4.66 -7.68
C ARG A 93 15.65 -3.92 -7.03
N TYR A 94 15.35 -3.11 -6.03
CA TYR A 94 16.35 -2.32 -5.31
C TYR A 94 17.38 -3.20 -4.59
N MET A 95 16.93 -4.32 -4.00
CA MET A 95 17.78 -5.29 -3.30
C MET A 95 18.52 -6.27 -4.24
N ASN A 96 18.34 -6.15 -5.57
CA ASN A 96 18.90 -7.07 -6.56
C ASN A 96 18.63 -8.55 -6.22
N CYS A 97 17.38 -8.86 -5.88
CA CYS A 97 16.97 -10.21 -5.52
C CYS A 97 17.22 -11.20 -6.68
N PRO A 98 17.71 -12.44 -6.42
CA PRO A 98 17.90 -13.46 -7.44
C PRO A 98 16.63 -13.74 -8.25
N ARG A 99 16.76 -13.99 -9.55
CA ARG A 99 15.60 -14.18 -10.46
C ARG A 99 14.60 -15.21 -9.94
N ARG A 100 15.08 -16.39 -9.48
CA ARG A 100 14.20 -17.45 -8.98
C ARG A 100 13.37 -16.99 -7.77
N CYS A 101 13.99 -16.37 -6.78
CA CYS A 101 13.33 -15.84 -5.62
C CYS A 101 12.28 -14.77 -5.99
N ARG A 102 12.63 -13.89 -6.93
CA ARG A 102 11.74 -12.85 -7.45
C ARG A 102 10.48 -13.44 -8.09
N TYR A 103 10.61 -14.46 -8.92
CA TYR A 103 9.45 -15.12 -9.56
C TYR A 103 8.53 -15.77 -8.55
N VAL A 104 9.07 -16.48 -7.55
CA VAL A 104 8.25 -17.09 -6.49
C VAL A 104 7.47 -16.02 -5.71
N ILE A 105 8.15 -14.96 -5.29
CA ILE A 105 7.50 -13.88 -4.54
C ILE A 105 6.44 -13.18 -5.41
N GLN A 106 6.73 -12.90 -6.68
CA GLN A 106 5.76 -12.29 -7.59
C GLN A 106 4.55 -13.18 -7.84
N PHE A 107 4.74 -14.50 -7.95
CA PHE A 107 3.63 -15.44 -8.10
C PHE A 107 2.72 -15.46 -6.87
N VAL A 108 3.30 -15.56 -5.67
CA VAL A 108 2.53 -15.49 -4.42
C VAL A 108 1.78 -14.16 -4.30
N SER A 109 2.45 -13.06 -4.63
CA SER A 109 1.84 -11.73 -4.61
C SER A 109 0.70 -11.59 -5.62
N ALA A 110 0.85 -12.17 -6.82
CA ALA A 110 -0.23 -12.18 -7.80
C ALA A 110 -1.45 -12.97 -7.31
N ALA A 111 -1.23 -14.09 -6.63
CA ALA A 111 -2.30 -14.87 -6.01
C ALA A 111 -3.03 -14.08 -4.90
N GLN A 112 -2.29 -13.34 -4.07
CA GLN A 112 -2.87 -12.45 -3.05
C GLN A 112 -3.70 -11.33 -3.68
N LEU A 113 -3.21 -10.68 -4.74
CA LEU A 113 -3.98 -9.67 -5.47
C LEU A 113 -5.25 -10.27 -6.07
N LEU A 114 -5.13 -11.44 -6.69
CA LEU A 114 -6.29 -12.13 -7.27
C LEU A 114 -7.34 -12.44 -6.19
N SER A 115 -6.92 -12.94 -5.02
CA SER A 115 -7.83 -13.21 -3.91
C SER A 115 -8.57 -11.96 -3.45
N GLU A 116 -7.88 -10.82 -3.37
CA GLU A 116 -8.48 -9.54 -2.98
C GLU A 116 -9.49 -9.04 -4.02
N VAL A 117 -9.13 -9.09 -5.30
CA VAL A 117 -10.04 -8.71 -6.39
C VAL A 117 -11.29 -9.58 -6.39
N VAL A 118 -11.15 -10.89 -6.20
CA VAL A 118 -12.30 -11.82 -6.09
C VAL A 118 -13.19 -11.46 -4.90
N LEU A 119 -12.60 -11.15 -3.73
CA LEU A 119 -13.37 -10.76 -2.56
C LEU A 119 -14.08 -9.43 -2.76
N VAL A 120 -13.45 -8.44 -3.40
CA VAL A 120 -14.08 -7.16 -3.74
C VAL A 120 -15.23 -7.37 -4.72
N ILE A 121 -15.05 -8.19 -5.77
CA ILE A 121 -16.13 -8.53 -6.71
C ILE A 121 -17.26 -9.26 -5.98
N ALA A 122 -16.95 -10.24 -5.14
CA ALA A 122 -17.95 -10.97 -4.35
C ALA A 122 -18.74 -10.02 -3.43
N ASN A 123 -18.09 -8.96 -2.92
CA ASN A 123 -18.74 -8.00 -2.04
C ASN A 123 -19.86 -7.18 -2.73
N PHE A 124 -19.85 -7.07 -4.06
CA PHE A 124 -20.96 -6.45 -4.83
C PHE A 124 -22.23 -7.31 -4.84
N PHE A 125 -22.09 -8.63 -4.67
CA PHE A 125 -23.23 -9.56 -4.70
C PHE A 125 -23.64 -10.00 -3.29
N SER A 126 -22.68 -10.05 -2.36
CA SER A 126 -22.88 -10.48 -0.99
C SER A 126 -21.87 -9.77 -0.08
N PRO A 127 -22.28 -9.21 1.06
CA PRO A 127 -21.37 -8.46 1.93
C PRO A 127 -20.37 -9.38 2.63
N VAL A 128 -19.24 -9.66 1.97
CA VAL A 128 -18.17 -10.54 2.46
C VAL A 128 -17.02 -9.77 3.13
N LEU A 129 -16.66 -8.59 2.61
CA LEU A 129 -15.61 -7.72 3.16
C LEU A 129 -16.18 -6.67 4.11
N PHE A 130 -17.20 -5.95 3.67
CA PHE A 130 -17.84 -4.89 4.42
C PHE A 130 -19.28 -4.68 3.92
N ARG A 131 -20.06 -4.00 4.73
CA ARG A 131 -21.41 -3.51 4.36
C ARG A 131 -21.60 -2.10 4.90
N ILE A 132 -22.44 -1.32 4.25
CA ILE A 132 -22.91 -0.05 4.74
C ILE A 132 -24.32 -0.27 5.29
N VAL A 133 -24.52 0.08 6.57
CA VAL A 133 -25.81 -0.06 7.26
C VAL A 133 -26.09 1.27 7.95
N ASP A 134 -27.19 1.90 7.58
CA ASP A 134 -27.59 3.21 8.13
C ASP A 134 -26.48 4.28 8.06
N GLY A 135 -25.68 4.28 6.98
CA GLY A 135 -24.55 5.20 6.80
C GLY A 135 -23.28 4.78 7.52
N GLU A 136 -23.28 3.68 8.29
CA GLU A 136 -22.11 3.19 9.01
C GLU A 136 -21.39 2.06 8.26
N TYR A 137 -20.04 2.11 8.30
CA TYR A 137 -19.19 1.06 7.77
C TYR A 137 -19.06 -0.09 8.76
N VAL A 138 -19.55 -1.26 8.38
CA VAL A 138 -19.47 -2.48 9.19
C VAL A 138 -18.56 -3.49 8.52
N ARG A 139 -17.47 -3.86 9.20
CA ARG A 139 -16.52 -4.89 8.73
C ARG A 139 -17.18 -6.28 8.78
N CYS A 140 -17.02 -7.04 7.69
CA CYS A 140 -17.47 -8.42 7.61
C CYS A 140 -16.32 -9.41 7.86
N LYS A 141 -16.66 -10.71 7.91
CA LYS A 141 -15.76 -11.79 8.32
C LYS A 141 -14.44 -11.84 7.51
N TYR A 142 -14.50 -11.58 6.21
CA TYR A 142 -13.34 -11.69 5.31
C TYR A 142 -12.49 -10.41 5.23
N ALA A 143 -12.86 -9.32 5.90
CA ALA A 143 -12.04 -8.12 5.98
C ALA A 143 -10.63 -8.40 6.57
N LEU A 144 -10.52 -9.40 7.44
CA LEU A 144 -9.23 -9.85 7.99
C LEU A 144 -8.29 -10.44 6.94
N VAL A 145 -8.81 -10.96 5.81
CA VAL A 145 -7.98 -11.50 4.72
C VAL A 145 -7.17 -10.39 4.08
N THR A 146 -7.76 -9.22 3.85
CA THR A 146 -7.04 -8.03 3.34
C THR A 146 -5.90 -7.64 4.26
N ALA A 147 -6.17 -7.53 5.56
CA ALA A 147 -5.14 -7.22 6.55
C ALA A 147 -4.03 -8.27 6.54
N PHE A 148 -4.38 -9.57 6.53
CA PHE A 148 -3.42 -10.66 6.45
C PHE A 148 -2.56 -10.58 5.17
N ASN A 149 -3.17 -10.33 4.02
CA ASN A 149 -2.46 -10.17 2.74
C ASN A 149 -1.42 -9.05 2.82
N ILE A 150 -1.78 -7.89 3.36
CA ILE A 150 -0.89 -6.74 3.50
C ILE A 150 0.25 -7.05 4.48
N TYR A 151 -0.07 -7.48 5.70
CA TYR A 151 0.94 -7.72 6.73
C TYR A 151 1.89 -8.88 6.40
N SER A 152 1.41 -9.93 5.70
CA SER A 152 2.27 -11.03 5.26
C SER A 152 3.35 -10.57 4.27
N VAL A 153 3.02 -9.66 3.34
CA VAL A 153 3.99 -9.06 2.42
C VAL A 153 5.05 -8.28 3.19
N PHE A 154 4.65 -7.46 4.18
CA PHE A 154 5.60 -6.73 5.02
C PHE A 154 6.51 -7.67 5.81
N ALA A 155 5.97 -8.70 6.44
CA ALA A 155 6.74 -9.68 7.19
C ALA A 155 7.79 -10.35 6.30
N VAL A 156 7.42 -10.79 5.09
CA VAL A 156 8.35 -11.40 4.12
C VAL A 156 9.46 -10.44 3.73
N VAL A 157 9.15 -9.18 3.46
CA VAL A 157 10.15 -8.17 3.08
C VAL A 157 11.09 -7.87 4.25
N LEU A 158 10.56 -7.67 5.46
CA LEU A 158 11.37 -7.40 6.65
C LEU A 158 12.31 -8.56 6.95
N LEU A 159 11.80 -9.79 6.99
CA LEU A 159 12.61 -10.99 7.24
C LEU A 159 13.66 -11.19 6.14
N GLY A 160 13.28 -11.02 4.87
CA GLY A 160 14.21 -11.12 3.74
C GLY A 160 15.32 -10.05 3.79
N THR A 161 14.98 -8.84 4.22
CA THR A 161 15.94 -7.74 4.39
C THR A 161 16.91 -8.05 5.54
N LEU A 162 16.39 -8.46 6.70
CA LEU A 162 17.19 -8.86 7.85
C LEU A 162 18.14 -10.02 7.50
N PHE A 163 17.62 -11.06 6.84
CA PHE A 163 18.44 -12.20 6.39
C PHE A 163 19.55 -11.78 5.42
N THR A 164 19.26 -10.85 4.51
CA THR A 164 20.26 -10.32 3.59
C THR A 164 21.35 -9.52 4.32
N MET A 165 20.97 -8.74 5.33
CA MET A 165 21.91 -8.02 6.20
C MET A 165 22.84 -8.97 6.95
N MET A 166 22.28 -10.02 7.54
CA MET A 166 23.06 -11.03 8.28
C MET A 166 24.06 -11.78 7.40
N ARG A 167 23.64 -12.15 6.16
CA ARG A 167 24.52 -12.92 5.24
C ARG A 167 25.64 -12.12 4.60
N ARG A 168 25.44 -10.83 4.31
CA ARG A 168 26.41 -10.02 3.55
C ARG A 168 27.41 -9.26 4.42
N GLY A 169 27.28 -9.38 5.73
CA GLY A 169 28.03 -8.52 6.64
C GLY A 169 27.62 -7.03 6.47
N ILE A 170 27.82 -6.23 7.49
CA ILE A 170 27.44 -4.81 7.49
C ILE A 170 28.51 -3.99 6.76
N GLY A 171 28.71 -4.25 5.45
CA GLY A 171 29.50 -3.34 4.61
C GLY A 171 28.73 -2.03 4.41
N ALA A 172 29.43 -0.88 4.44
CA ALA A 172 28.84 0.47 4.44
C ALA A 172 27.75 0.68 3.38
N ASN A 173 27.94 0.15 2.15
CA ASN A 173 26.97 0.28 1.04
C ASN A 173 25.74 -0.65 1.20
N GLY A 174 25.90 -1.81 1.83
CA GLY A 174 24.78 -2.71 2.12
C GLY A 174 23.84 -2.15 3.19
N CYS A 175 24.41 -1.52 4.21
CA CYS A 175 23.68 -0.88 5.30
C CYS A 175 22.79 0.27 4.81
N THR A 176 23.26 1.09 3.87
CA THR A 176 22.48 2.22 3.32
C THR A 176 21.25 1.75 2.54
N ARG A 177 21.41 0.70 1.72
CA ARG A 177 20.27 0.11 0.97
C ARG A 177 19.21 -0.51 1.89
N CYS A 178 19.65 -1.24 2.92
CA CYS A 178 18.75 -1.84 3.90
C CYS A 178 18.00 -0.77 4.71
N LYS A 179 18.67 0.31 5.12
CA LYS A 179 18.02 1.46 5.77
C LYS A 179 16.96 2.09 4.87
N ALA A 180 17.28 2.31 3.58
CA ALA A 180 16.31 2.86 2.63
C ALA A 180 15.07 1.97 2.47
N VAL A 181 15.23 0.63 2.43
CA VAL A 181 14.11 -0.31 2.40
C VAL A 181 13.28 -0.22 3.69
N LEU A 182 13.92 -0.20 4.85
CA LEU A 182 13.22 -0.06 6.14
C LEU A 182 12.45 1.25 6.21
N PHE A 183 13.04 2.37 5.79
CA PHE A 183 12.34 3.65 5.74
C PHE A 183 11.18 3.65 4.73
N SER A 184 11.38 3.09 3.55
CA SER A 184 10.30 2.99 2.55
C SER A 184 9.15 2.08 2.99
N SER A 185 9.39 1.13 3.91
CA SER A 185 8.36 0.25 4.46
C SER A 185 7.40 0.97 5.42
N LEU A 186 7.79 2.12 5.95
CA LEU A 186 6.90 2.94 6.77
C LEU A 186 5.79 3.60 5.94
N ILE A 187 6.02 3.87 4.64
CA ILE A 187 5.07 4.58 3.78
C ILE A 187 3.73 3.81 3.65
N PRO A 188 3.70 2.51 3.31
CA PRO A 188 2.44 1.78 3.19
C PRO A 188 1.91 1.21 4.53
N LEU A 189 2.67 1.28 5.64
CA LEU A 189 2.19 0.83 6.97
C LEU A 189 1.31 1.88 7.66
N LEU A 190 1.48 3.15 7.33
CA LEU A 190 0.79 4.25 8.01
C LEU A 190 -0.74 4.21 7.83
N PRO A 191 -1.30 3.82 6.65
CA PRO A 191 -2.75 3.69 6.49
C PRO A 191 -3.37 2.47 7.17
N GLY A 192 -2.57 1.45 7.50
CA GLY A 192 -3.06 0.17 8.07
C GLY A 192 -3.25 0.16 9.59
N ILE A 193 -2.95 1.26 10.27
CA ILE A 193 -3.05 1.36 11.73
C ILE A 193 -4.43 1.90 12.18
N MET A 194 -5.28 2.31 11.24
CA MET A 194 -6.67 2.69 11.50
C MET A 194 -7.61 1.54 11.16
#